data_370721f5dfe38d6f553f770e3c7bf661
#
_entry.id   370721f5dfe38d6f553f770e3c7bf661
#
_cell.length_a   1.000
_cell.length_b   1.000
_cell.length_c   1.000
_cell.angle_alpha   90.00
_cell.angle_beta   90.00
_cell.angle_gamma   90.00
#
_symmetry.space_group_name_H-M   'P 1'
#
loop_
_entity.id
_entity.type
_entity.pdbx_description
1 polymer ?
#
loop_
_entity_poly.entity_id
_entity_poly.type
_entity_poly.pdbx_seq_one_letter_code
_entity_poly.pdbx_strand_id
1 'polypeptide(L)'
;MFNFTLANFYSGFKINAIFMDLVYNHKHYLKEKVNFNQIAGSFPFNSWNGGYNSCLNGNIVTYSEMDKCFESYAQALRLNFSNIVLENEDFYNNYNRMILEKAQNGATAIEISNLPLYEFIKEKYPYYNKFILSPVAWEIIDLTPDMLNVILENPDFQLASLPSKIAENFEYIEKITQKNKIEICVNPMCPKSCKKHSDCILNENINQYEFSGNSIFNSCPFIYDYKDNPQIIQMKELKEKYIKKGITHFRLEQCPNVQIINYFIFLVRYFVKEEYQTECLEQGLLMMTSE
;
A
#
# COMPACT_ATOMS: atom_id res chain seq x y z
N MET A 1 -10.55 -16.12 5.88
CA MET A 1 -11.01 -14.74 5.55
C MET A 1 -9.86 -14.03 4.89
N PHE A 2 -10.13 -13.25 3.86
CA PHE A 2 -9.12 -12.43 3.19
C PHE A 2 -9.14 -11.02 3.77
N ASN A 3 -8.00 -10.52 4.25
CA ASN A 3 -7.85 -9.14 4.70
C ASN A 3 -7.08 -8.38 3.62
N PHE A 4 -7.69 -7.33 3.06
CA PHE A 4 -7.07 -6.55 2.00
C PHE A 4 -6.75 -5.13 2.44
N THR A 5 -5.58 -4.67 2.05
CA THR A 5 -5.18 -3.27 2.05
C THR A 5 -5.37 -2.73 0.64
N LEU A 6 -6.26 -1.74 0.49
CA LEU A 6 -6.43 -1.01 -0.77
C LEU A 6 -5.30 0.01 -0.95
N ALA A 7 -5.08 0.43 -2.19
CA ALA A 7 -4.10 1.47 -2.51
C ALA A 7 -4.76 2.85 -2.67
N ASN A 8 -3.94 3.90 -2.84
CA ASN A 8 -4.36 5.24 -3.26
C ASN A 8 -5.29 5.97 -2.31
N PHE A 9 -4.97 6.04 -1.01
CA PHE A 9 -5.90 6.68 -0.08
C PHE A 9 -6.17 8.16 -0.44
N TYR A 10 -5.19 8.90 -0.92
CA TYR A 10 -5.38 10.30 -1.28
C TYR A 10 -5.81 10.47 -2.75
N SER A 11 -5.00 10.01 -3.69
CA SER A 11 -5.28 10.16 -5.13
C SER A 11 -6.50 9.37 -5.60
N GLY A 12 -6.81 8.26 -4.94
CA GLY A 12 -7.95 7.39 -5.21
C GLY A 12 -9.10 7.54 -4.23
N PHE A 13 -9.12 8.62 -3.44
CA PHE A 13 -10.09 8.83 -2.36
C PHE A 13 -11.52 8.54 -2.78
N LYS A 14 -12.01 9.24 -3.82
CA LYS A 14 -13.38 9.10 -4.33
C LYS A 14 -13.65 7.67 -4.82
N ILE A 15 -12.70 7.06 -5.50
CA ILE A 15 -12.84 5.70 -6.03
C ILE A 15 -12.93 4.66 -4.91
N ASN A 16 -12.05 4.75 -3.92
CA ASN A 16 -12.10 3.85 -2.77
C ASN A 16 -13.42 4.00 -2.00
N ALA A 17 -13.89 5.25 -1.80
CA ALA A 17 -15.15 5.51 -1.12
C ALA A 17 -16.35 4.91 -1.88
N ILE A 18 -16.44 5.14 -3.18
CA ILE A 18 -17.49 4.58 -4.04
C ILE A 18 -17.46 3.05 -4.04
N PHE A 19 -16.28 2.46 -4.24
CA PHE A 19 -16.15 1.01 -4.25
C PHE A 19 -16.55 0.38 -2.91
N MET A 20 -16.10 0.98 -1.80
CA MET A 20 -16.42 0.49 -0.46
C MET A 20 -17.91 0.60 -0.16
N ASP A 21 -18.56 1.72 -0.54
CA ASP A 21 -20.00 1.90 -0.37
C ASP A 21 -20.80 0.84 -1.14
N LEU A 22 -20.45 0.62 -2.41
CA LEU A 22 -21.10 -0.40 -3.24
C LEU A 22 -20.99 -1.81 -2.65
N VAL A 23 -19.80 -2.22 -2.24
CA VAL A 23 -19.61 -3.59 -1.75
C VAL A 23 -20.10 -3.81 -0.31
N TYR A 24 -20.16 -2.76 0.52
CA TYR A 24 -20.77 -2.87 1.85
C TYR A 24 -22.30 -2.92 1.81
N ASN A 25 -22.91 -2.17 0.90
CA ASN A 25 -24.34 -2.22 0.69
C ASN A 25 -24.79 -3.49 -0.04
N HIS A 26 -23.92 -4.07 -0.86
CA HIS A 26 -24.18 -5.28 -1.67
C HIS A 26 -23.16 -6.39 -1.41
N LYS A 27 -23.05 -6.85 -0.15
CA LYS A 27 -22.05 -7.88 0.23
C LYS A 27 -22.11 -9.17 -0.60
N HIS A 28 -23.27 -9.49 -1.18
CA HIS A 28 -23.45 -10.65 -2.03
C HIS A 28 -22.75 -10.52 -3.39
N TYR A 29 -22.33 -9.28 -3.78
CA TYR A 29 -21.54 -9.07 -4.99
C TYR A 29 -20.12 -9.66 -4.87
N LEU A 30 -19.56 -9.74 -3.67
CA LEU A 30 -18.18 -10.19 -3.48
C LEU A 30 -18.00 -11.67 -3.83
N LYS A 31 -16.91 -11.98 -4.55
CA LYS A 31 -16.50 -13.35 -4.91
C LYS A 31 -16.21 -14.23 -3.70
N GLU A 32 -15.62 -13.62 -2.67
CA GLU A 32 -15.21 -14.30 -1.44
C GLU A 32 -15.51 -13.40 -0.23
N LYS A 33 -15.44 -13.97 0.97
CA LYS A 33 -15.54 -13.19 2.20
C LYS A 33 -14.27 -12.37 2.41
N VAL A 34 -14.33 -11.12 1.98
CA VAL A 34 -13.24 -10.14 2.03
C VAL A 34 -13.49 -9.12 3.14
N ASN A 35 -12.43 -8.73 3.84
CA ASN A 35 -12.39 -7.60 4.75
C ASN A 35 -11.39 -6.58 4.19
N PHE A 36 -11.85 -5.36 3.92
CA PHE A 36 -10.99 -4.24 3.55
C PHE A 36 -10.62 -3.50 4.83
N ASN A 37 -9.46 -3.83 5.40
CA ASN A 37 -9.08 -3.38 6.74
C ASN A 37 -8.20 -2.13 6.74
N GLN A 38 -7.54 -1.81 5.63
CA GLN A 38 -6.70 -0.63 5.49
C GLN A 38 -6.76 -0.06 4.08
N ILE A 39 -6.44 1.24 3.97
CA ILE A 39 -6.19 1.92 2.69
C ILE A 39 -4.82 2.58 2.82
N ALA A 40 -3.88 2.17 1.96
CA ALA A 40 -2.49 2.63 2.00
C ALA A 40 -2.23 3.75 0.98
N GLY A 41 -1.34 4.67 1.33
CA GLY A 41 -0.90 5.72 0.43
C GLY A 41 -0.14 6.83 1.15
N SER A 42 0.03 7.96 0.46
CA SER A 42 0.69 9.14 0.98
C SER A 42 0.01 10.40 0.47
N PHE A 43 0.28 11.52 1.14
CA PHE A 43 -0.03 12.84 0.62
C PHE A 43 1.04 13.31 -0.38
N PRO A 44 0.69 14.19 -1.34
CA PRO A 44 1.66 14.81 -2.23
C PRO A 44 2.77 15.53 -1.44
N PHE A 45 3.97 15.55 -2.02
CA PHE A 45 5.16 16.22 -1.45
C PHE A 45 5.58 15.74 -0.05
N ASN A 46 5.22 14.52 0.32
CA ASN A 46 5.73 13.88 1.52
C ASN A 46 7.11 13.25 1.22
N SER A 47 8.21 13.87 1.68
CA SER A 47 9.57 13.37 1.45
C SER A 47 9.87 12.04 2.17
N TRP A 48 9.09 11.66 3.18
CA TRP A 48 9.21 10.36 3.85
C TRP A 48 8.56 9.22 3.06
N ASN A 49 7.74 9.56 2.07
CA ASN A 49 7.20 8.56 1.14
C ASN A 49 8.30 8.06 0.19
N GLY A 50 8.21 6.80 -0.22
CA GLY A 50 9.18 6.19 -1.13
C GLY A 50 8.65 4.93 -1.79
N GLY A 51 9.52 4.25 -2.52
CA GLY A 51 9.14 3.05 -3.26
C GLY A 51 8.33 3.37 -4.51
N TYR A 52 7.32 2.57 -4.81
CA TYR A 52 6.49 2.71 -6.01
C TYR A 52 5.44 3.82 -5.93
N ASN A 53 5.21 4.38 -4.76
CA ASN A 53 4.13 5.32 -4.52
C ASN A 53 4.61 6.75 -4.71
N SER A 54 4.93 7.13 -5.94
CA SER A 54 5.22 8.54 -6.24
C SER A 54 3.99 9.40 -6.01
N CYS A 55 4.13 10.40 -5.14
CA CYS A 55 3.10 11.38 -4.81
C CYS A 55 3.58 12.79 -5.14
N LEU A 56 4.18 12.97 -6.32
CA LEU A 56 4.68 14.26 -6.78
C LEU A 56 3.66 15.06 -7.60
N ASN A 57 2.54 14.44 -7.97
CA ASN A 57 1.47 15.10 -8.71
C ASN A 57 0.44 15.69 -7.74
N GLY A 58 0.15 16.96 -7.90
CA GLY A 58 -0.85 17.67 -7.10
C GLY A 58 -0.28 18.92 -6.42
N ASN A 59 -1.03 19.44 -5.46
CA ASN A 59 -0.63 20.57 -4.62
C ASN A 59 -0.29 20.08 -3.21
N ILE A 60 0.47 20.88 -2.46
CA ILE A 60 0.63 20.64 -1.02
C ILE A 60 -0.76 20.67 -0.38
N VAL A 61 -1.06 19.62 0.38
CA VAL A 61 -2.38 19.43 0.99
C VAL A 61 -2.52 20.33 2.21
N THR A 62 -3.64 21.03 2.28
CA THR A 62 -3.96 21.87 3.42
C THR A 62 -4.39 21.07 4.65
N TYR A 63 -4.35 21.68 5.82
CA TYR A 63 -4.87 21.07 7.06
C TYR A 63 -6.31 20.57 6.90
N SER A 64 -7.18 21.38 6.28
CA SER A 64 -8.59 21.04 6.09
C SER A 64 -8.80 19.85 5.16
N GLU A 65 -7.98 19.70 4.14
CA GLU A 65 -8.03 18.54 3.23
C GLU A 65 -7.53 17.27 3.93
N MET A 66 -6.48 17.39 4.75
CA MET A 66 -6.02 16.25 5.57
C MET A 66 -7.09 15.79 6.55
N ASP A 67 -7.70 16.73 7.27
CA ASP A 67 -8.79 16.43 8.22
C ASP A 67 -9.94 15.70 7.51
N LYS A 68 -10.37 16.17 6.34
CA LYS A 68 -11.38 15.48 5.54
C LYS A 68 -10.99 14.06 5.16
N CYS A 69 -9.74 13.85 4.78
CA CYS A 69 -9.24 12.49 4.49
C CYS A 69 -9.31 11.58 5.72
N PHE A 70 -8.83 12.05 6.87
CA PHE A 70 -8.79 11.23 8.09
C PHE A 70 -10.18 10.97 8.69
N GLU A 71 -11.11 11.91 8.56
CA GLU A 71 -12.49 11.79 9.05
C GLU A 71 -13.36 10.91 8.14
N SER A 72 -13.09 10.92 6.83
CA SER A 72 -13.98 10.28 5.85
C SER A 72 -13.76 8.76 5.73
N TYR A 73 -12.63 8.23 6.15
CA TYR A 73 -12.39 6.80 6.10
C TYR A 73 -12.79 6.11 7.40
N ALA A 74 -13.75 5.20 7.32
CA ALA A 74 -14.09 4.29 8.41
C ALA A 74 -13.02 3.21 8.66
N GLN A 75 -12.16 2.96 7.66
CA GLN A 75 -11.03 2.04 7.75
C GLN A 75 -9.78 2.76 8.23
N ALA A 76 -8.88 1.99 8.83
CA ALA A 76 -7.56 2.49 9.18
C ALA A 76 -6.80 2.93 7.93
N LEU A 77 -6.30 4.16 7.93
CA LEU A 77 -5.37 4.61 6.92
C LEU A 77 -3.97 4.07 7.24
N ARG A 78 -3.23 3.72 6.19
CA ARG A 78 -1.81 3.38 6.26
C ARG A 78 -1.01 4.46 5.55
N LEU A 79 -0.27 5.25 6.33
CA LEU A 79 0.64 6.25 5.79
C LEU A 79 1.92 5.59 5.30
N ASN A 80 2.30 5.86 4.05
CA ASN A 80 3.56 5.41 3.48
C ASN A 80 4.69 6.37 3.86
N PHE A 81 5.62 5.89 4.70
CA PHE A 81 6.86 6.55 5.09
C PHE A 81 8.04 5.61 4.79
N SER A 82 8.09 5.14 3.55
CA SER A 82 8.98 4.08 3.09
C SER A 82 10.21 4.59 2.33
N ASN A 83 10.53 5.89 2.43
CA ASN A 83 11.71 6.43 1.79
C ASN A 83 12.99 5.93 2.47
N ILE A 84 13.94 5.42 1.66
CA ILE A 84 15.18 4.78 2.13
C ILE A 84 16.39 5.70 2.12
N VAL A 85 16.29 6.89 1.51
CA VAL A 85 17.42 7.83 1.41
C VAL A 85 17.43 8.90 2.52
N LEU A 86 16.50 8.79 3.47
CA LEU A 86 16.38 9.76 4.57
C LEU A 86 17.54 9.65 5.56
N GLU A 87 18.05 10.80 5.97
CA GLU A 87 18.98 10.96 7.07
C GLU A 87 18.27 11.52 8.31
N ASN A 88 18.96 11.59 9.46
CA ASN A 88 18.34 12.00 10.72
C ASN A 88 17.80 13.44 10.69
N GLU A 89 18.44 14.33 9.93
CA GLU A 89 18.02 15.72 9.76
C GLU A 89 16.65 15.84 9.07
N ASP A 90 16.33 14.89 8.18
CA ASP A 90 15.07 14.88 7.42
C ASP A 90 13.84 14.57 8.28
N PHE A 91 14.06 13.95 9.46
CA PHE A 91 12.97 13.63 10.39
C PHE A 91 12.33 14.88 11.02
N TYR A 92 12.98 16.03 10.90
CA TYR A 92 12.46 17.31 11.40
C TYR A 92 11.69 18.12 10.35
N ASN A 93 11.39 17.55 9.18
CA ASN A 93 10.57 18.19 8.16
C ASN A 93 9.17 18.52 8.70
N ASN A 94 8.82 19.81 8.70
CA ASN A 94 7.58 20.30 9.31
C ASN A 94 6.32 19.75 8.62
N TYR A 95 6.33 19.58 7.29
CA TYR A 95 5.17 19.07 6.55
C TYR A 95 4.89 17.60 6.90
N ASN A 96 5.92 16.78 6.96
CA ASN A 96 5.79 15.37 7.29
C ASN A 96 5.35 15.17 8.76
N ARG A 97 5.89 15.99 9.66
CA ARG A 97 5.46 16.02 11.07
C ARG A 97 4.00 16.44 11.21
N MET A 98 3.57 17.46 10.46
CA MET A 98 2.18 17.88 10.41
C MET A 98 1.25 16.75 9.99
N ILE A 99 1.65 15.93 8.99
CA ILE A 99 0.87 14.76 8.59
C ILE A 99 0.71 13.78 9.77
N LEU A 100 1.78 13.50 10.51
CA LEU A 100 1.71 12.64 11.71
C LEU A 100 0.78 13.24 12.78
N GLU A 101 0.90 14.53 13.08
CA GLU A 101 0.07 15.19 14.08
C GLU A 101 -1.42 15.12 13.72
N LYS A 102 -1.75 15.30 12.43
CA LYS A 102 -3.13 15.21 11.93
C LYS A 102 -3.68 13.78 11.87
N ALA A 103 -2.81 12.82 11.56
CA ALA A 103 -3.17 11.41 11.51
C ALA A 103 -3.29 10.73 12.89
N GLN A 104 -3.21 11.49 13.97
CA GLN A 104 -3.24 11.04 15.37
C GLN A 104 -4.60 10.42 15.72
N ASN A 105 -4.89 9.26 15.18
CA ASN A 105 -6.00 8.44 15.60
C ASN A 105 -5.54 6.99 15.77
N GLY A 106 -6.11 6.25 16.69
CA GLY A 106 -5.74 4.87 17.00
C GLY A 106 -5.93 3.88 15.84
N ALA A 107 -6.53 4.29 14.73
CA ALA A 107 -6.74 3.46 13.55
C ALA A 107 -5.63 3.59 12.51
N THR A 108 -4.89 4.71 12.47
CA THR A 108 -3.83 4.95 11.48
C THR A 108 -2.64 4.01 11.70
N ALA A 109 -2.17 3.40 10.61
CA ALA A 109 -0.94 2.60 10.58
C ALA A 109 0.14 3.32 9.78
N ILE A 110 1.42 3.00 10.05
CA ILE A 110 2.56 3.58 9.34
C ILE A 110 3.35 2.46 8.67
N GLU A 111 3.48 2.54 7.35
CA GLU A 111 4.37 1.67 6.59
C GLU A 111 5.75 2.30 6.51
N ILE A 112 6.79 1.53 6.90
CA ILE A 112 8.13 2.07 7.12
C ILE A 112 9.20 1.14 6.57
N SER A 113 10.27 1.73 6.01
CA SER A 113 11.46 0.99 5.54
C SER A 113 12.71 1.35 6.33
N ASN A 114 12.73 2.54 6.92
CA ASN A 114 13.88 3.11 7.59
C ASN A 114 13.72 2.95 9.11
N LEU A 115 14.51 2.09 9.74
CA LEU A 115 14.43 1.84 11.18
C LEU A 115 14.77 3.08 12.05
N PRO A 116 15.77 3.92 11.73
CA PRO A 116 15.94 5.21 12.40
C PRO A 116 14.70 6.10 12.40
N LEU A 117 13.94 6.15 11.30
CA LEU A 117 12.68 6.90 11.26
C LEU A 117 11.61 6.25 12.18
N TYR A 118 11.56 4.92 12.24
CA TYR A 118 10.69 4.22 13.20
C TYR A 118 11.01 4.64 14.64
N GLU A 119 12.28 4.61 15.04
CA GLU A 119 12.70 4.99 16.40
C GLU A 119 12.35 6.46 16.69
N PHE A 120 12.58 7.38 15.74
CA PHE A 120 12.18 8.76 15.85
C PHE A 120 10.67 8.93 16.08
N ILE A 121 9.85 8.22 15.28
CA ILE A 121 8.38 8.29 15.42
C ILE A 121 7.96 7.74 16.78
N LYS A 122 8.52 6.64 17.24
CA LYS A 122 8.20 6.04 18.56
C LYS A 122 8.57 6.98 19.71
N GLU A 123 9.71 7.65 19.62
CA GLU A 123 10.15 8.61 20.67
C GLU A 123 9.27 9.85 20.71
N LYS A 124 8.99 10.45 19.55
CA LYS A 124 8.29 11.75 19.49
C LYS A 124 6.76 11.62 19.46
N TYR A 125 6.25 10.50 18.97
CA TYR A 125 4.81 10.24 18.78
C TYR A 125 4.44 8.86 19.35
N PRO A 126 4.54 8.64 20.66
CA PRO A 126 4.42 7.31 21.30
C PRO A 126 3.05 6.66 21.17
N TYR A 127 2.04 7.41 20.75
CA TYR A 127 0.71 6.87 20.45
C TYR A 127 0.64 6.04 19.19
N TYR A 128 1.63 6.17 18.28
CA TYR A 128 1.72 5.26 17.13
C TYR A 128 2.28 3.90 17.58
N ASN A 129 1.49 2.87 17.39
CA ASN A 129 1.81 1.49 17.77
C ASN A 129 1.40 0.46 16.70
N LYS A 130 1.21 0.91 15.47
CA LYS A 130 0.82 0.08 14.32
C LYS A 130 1.75 0.36 13.16
N PHE A 131 2.87 -0.37 13.14
CA PHE A 131 3.84 -0.27 12.07
C PHE A 131 3.73 -1.47 11.13
N ILE A 132 3.99 -1.22 9.87
CA ILE A 132 4.10 -2.21 8.82
C ILE A 132 5.49 -2.10 8.21
N LEU A 133 6.22 -3.20 8.15
CA LEU A 133 7.49 -3.23 7.44
C LEU A 133 7.21 -3.20 5.94
N SER A 134 7.71 -2.18 5.26
CA SER A 134 7.54 -2.00 3.82
C SER A 134 8.39 -2.99 3.02
N PRO A 135 7.93 -3.47 1.86
CA PRO A 135 8.75 -4.29 0.98
C PRO A 135 10.04 -3.59 0.49
N VAL A 136 10.06 -2.26 0.53
CA VAL A 136 11.24 -1.45 0.19
C VAL A 136 12.39 -1.64 1.18
N ALA A 137 12.12 -2.08 2.40
CA ALA A 137 13.18 -2.37 3.39
C ALA A 137 14.17 -3.43 2.92
N TRP A 138 13.74 -4.38 2.05
CA TRP A 138 14.62 -5.39 1.45
C TRP A 138 15.61 -4.84 0.41
N GLU A 139 15.42 -3.60 -0.05
CA GLU A 139 16.38 -2.92 -0.93
C GLU A 139 17.57 -2.32 -0.16
N ILE A 140 17.43 -2.15 1.16
CA ILE A 140 18.49 -1.64 2.04
C ILE A 140 19.22 -2.78 2.73
N ILE A 141 18.47 -3.81 3.15
CA ILE A 141 18.95 -4.89 4.01
C ILE A 141 18.51 -6.21 3.38
N ASP A 142 19.44 -7.14 3.25
CA ASP A 142 19.12 -8.53 2.89
C ASP A 142 18.47 -9.22 4.09
N LEU A 143 17.16 -8.97 4.26
CA LEU A 143 16.39 -9.49 5.38
C LEU A 143 16.23 -11.01 5.30
N THR A 144 16.93 -11.71 6.17
CA THR A 144 16.74 -13.16 6.35
C THR A 144 15.45 -13.47 7.11
N PRO A 145 14.91 -14.71 7.05
CA PRO A 145 13.76 -15.11 7.85
C PRO A 145 13.96 -14.90 9.35
N ASP A 146 15.16 -15.13 9.87
CA ASP A 146 15.47 -14.97 11.30
C ASP A 146 15.41 -13.51 11.72
N MET A 147 16.00 -12.61 10.92
CA MET A 147 15.89 -11.15 11.15
C MET A 147 14.44 -10.69 11.10
N LEU A 148 13.66 -11.18 10.14
CA LEU A 148 12.24 -10.84 10.02
C LEU A 148 11.45 -11.36 11.22
N ASN A 149 11.73 -12.56 11.72
CA ASN A 149 11.10 -13.08 12.93
C ASN A 149 11.35 -12.18 14.14
N VAL A 150 12.60 -11.70 14.33
CA VAL A 150 12.94 -10.75 15.40
C VAL A 150 12.14 -9.44 15.27
N ILE A 151 12.03 -8.89 14.07
CA ILE A 151 11.23 -7.67 13.84
C ILE A 151 9.76 -7.92 14.18
N LEU A 152 9.19 -9.04 13.76
CA LEU A 152 7.79 -9.37 13.98
C LEU A 152 7.47 -9.75 15.44
N GLU A 153 8.46 -10.10 16.25
CA GLU A 153 8.31 -10.26 17.71
C GLU A 153 8.03 -8.93 18.41
N ASN A 154 8.50 -7.82 17.87
CA ASN A 154 8.15 -6.50 18.35
C ASN A 154 6.64 -6.25 18.14
N PRO A 155 5.86 -6.00 19.23
CA PRO A 155 4.40 -5.85 19.15
C PRO A 155 3.95 -4.65 18.32
N ASP A 156 4.80 -3.67 18.11
CA ASP A 156 4.52 -2.50 17.27
C ASP A 156 4.42 -2.89 15.79
N PHE A 157 5.16 -3.90 15.34
CA PHE A 157 5.09 -4.39 13.96
C PHE A 157 3.92 -5.36 13.82
N GLN A 158 2.85 -4.89 13.19
CA GLN A 158 1.64 -5.68 12.96
C GLN A 158 1.74 -6.54 11.70
N LEU A 159 2.42 -6.04 10.66
CA LEU A 159 2.59 -6.73 9.39
C LEU A 159 4.00 -6.48 8.83
N ALA A 160 4.43 -7.39 7.97
CA ALA A 160 5.53 -7.20 7.04
C ALA A 160 5.04 -7.51 5.61
N SER A 161 5.09 -6.51 4.74
CA SER A 161 4.77 -6.68 3.32
C SER A 161 5.98 -7.24 2.60
N LEU A 162 5.88 -8.45 2.05
CA LEU A 162 6.98 -9.08 1.34
C LEU A 162 7.11 -8.53 -0.09
N PRO A 163 8.34 -8.27 -0.58
CA PRO A 163 8.56 -8.02 -2.00
C PRO A 163 8.14 -9.25 -2.83
N SER A 164 7.70 -9.02 -4.06
CA SER A 164 7.14 -10.07 -4.93
C SER A 164 8.08 -11.27 -5.13
N LYS A 165 9.39 -11.04 -5.21
CA LYS A 165 10.40 -12.11 -5.32
C LYS A 165 10.41 -13.02 -4.08
N ILE A 166 10.30 -12.43 -2.89
CA ILE A 166 10.29 -13.17 -1.62
C ILE A 166 8.93 -13.83 -1.39
N ALA A 167 7.85 -13.17 -1.80
CA ALA A 167 6.48 -13.69 -1.66
C ALA A 167 6.27 -15.06 -2.33
N GLU A 168 7.05 -15.39 -3.35
CA GLU A 168 7.01 -16.69 -4.03
C GLU A 168 8.06 -17.69 -3.55
N ASN A 169 8.99 -17.26 -2.70
CA ASN A 169 9.96 -18.15 -2.08
C ASN A 169 9.35 -18.86 -0.87
N PHE A 170 8.69 -19.99 -1.12
CA PHE A 170 8.03 -20.74 -0.06
C PHE A 170 9.00 -21.32 0.97
N GLU A 171 10.27 -21.58 0.64
CA GLU A 171 11.29 -22.00 1.63
C GLU A 171 11.59 -20.87 2.61
N TYR A 172 11.63 -19.63 2.14
CA TYR A 172 11.76 -18.45 2.98
C TYR A 172 10.53 -18.30 3.89
N ILE A 173 9.32 -18.38 3.32
CA ILE A 173 8.04 -18.23 4.05
C ILE A 173 7.89 -19.31 5.12
N GLU A 174 8.29 -20.55 4.86
CA GLU A 174 8.16 -21.65 5.85
C GLU A 174 8.99 -21.41 7.11
N LYS A 175 10.08 -20.67 7.02
CA LYS A 175 10.94 -20.29 8.16
C LYS A 175 10.38 -19.13 9.00
N ILE A 176 9.34 -18.45 8.51
CA ILE A 176 8.69 -17.38 9.27
C ILE A 176 7.72 -17.99 10.29
N THR A 177 7.88 -17.60 11.55
CA THR A 177 7.07 -18.11 12.66
C THR A 177 5.68 -17.48 12.73
N GLN A 178 5.58 -16.16 12.49
CA GLN A 178 4.35 -15.37 12.55
C GLN A 178 3.75 -15.12 11.17
N LYS A 179 3.37 -16.18 10.45
CA LYS A 179 2.82 -16.10 9.08
C LYS A 179 1.56 -15.25 8.97
N ASN A 180 0.80 -15.14 10.04
CA ASN A 180 -0.38 -14.28 10.13
C ASN A 180 -0.05 -12.77 10.12
N LYS A 181 1.22 -12.40 10.33
CA LYS A 181 1.74 -11.04 10.19
C LYS A 181 2.37 -10.77 8.81
N ILE A 182 2.27 -11.69 7.87
CA ILE A 182 2.81 -11.51 6.51
C ILE A 182 1.71 -10.97 5.60
N GLU A 183 2.09 -9.97 4.80
CA GLU A 183 1.24 -9.38 3.76
C GLU A 183 1.85 -9.61 2.38
N ILE A 184 1.02 -10.02 1.42
CA ILE A 184 1.42 -10.32 0.04
C ILE A 184 0.78 -9.32 -0.93
N CYS A 185 1.59 -8.74 -1.82
CA CYS A 185 1.06 -7.95 -2.93
C CYS A 185 0.43 -8.88 -3.98
N VAL A 186 -0.82 -8.60 -4.37
CA VAL A 186 -1.56 -9.44 -5.34
C VAL A 186 -1.45 -8.95 -6.78
N ASN A 187 -1.03 -7.70 -6.99
CA ASN A 187 -0.90 -7.09 -8.30
C ASN A 187 0.45 -6.39 -8.47
N PRO A 188 1.60 -7.08 -8.26
CA PRO A 188 2.89 -6.44 -8.39
C PRO A 188 3.05 -5.84 -9.78
N MET A 189 3.40 -4.55 -9.84
CA MET A 189 3.44 -3.78 -11.10
C MET A 189 4.75 -3.97 -11.85
N CYS A 190 5.83 -4.28 -11.16
CA CYS A 190 7.13 -4.48 -11.76
C CYS A 190 7.35 -5.95 -12.13
N PRO A 191 7.84 -6.27 -13.34
CA PRO A 191 8.18 -7.64 -13.70
C PRO A 191 9.21 -8.25 -12.73
N LYS A 192 8.96 -9.45 -12.24
CA LYS A 192 9.87 -10.17 -11.32
C LYS A 192 11.26 -10.39 -11.92
N SER A 193 11.35 -10.48 -13.24
CA SER A 193 12.61 -10.63 -13.98
C SER A 193 13.35 -9.31 -14.18
N CYS A 194 12.82 -8.18 -13.73
CA CYS A 194 13.46 -6.89 -13.92
C CYS A 194 14.76 -6.80 -13.14
N LYS A 195 15.88 -6.64 -13.87
CA LYS A 195 17.22 -6.51 -13.27
C LYS A 195 17.51 -5.10 -12.73
N LYS A 196 16.68 -4.11 -13.13
CA LYS A 196 16.83 -2.70 -12.73
C LYS A 196 15.91 -2.33 -11.56
N HIS A 197 15.28 -3.30 -10.93
CA HIS A 197 14.27 -3.06 -9.90
C HIS A 197 14.81 -2.19 -8.76
N SER A 198 15.94 -2.58 -8.16
CA SER A 198 16.55 -1.85 -7.04
C SER A 198 17.00 -0.44 -7.46
N ASP A 199 17.58 -0.28 -8.65
CA ASP A 199 17.95 1.05 -9.18
C ASP A 199 16.72 1.94 -9.36
N CYS A 200 15.61 1.38 -9.86
CA CYS A 200 14.36 2.11 -10.02
C CYS A 200 13.78 2.55 -8.67
N ILE A 201 13.78 1.66 -7.67
CA ILE A 201 13.34 1.98 -6.31
C ILE A 201 14.19 3.11 -5.72
N LEU A 202 15.51 3.00 -5.79
CA LEU A 202 16.42 4.02 -5.27
C LEU A 202 16.19 5.38 -5.95
N ASN A 203 16.12 5.39 -7.27
CA ASN A 203 15.86 6.63 -8.02
C ASN A 203 14.51 7.25 -7.66
N GLU A 204 13.47 6.43 -7.47
CA GLU A 204 12.16 6.94 -7.08
C GLU A 204 12.16 7.53 -5.67
N ASN A 205 12.92 6.94 -4.74
CA ASN A 205 13.11 7.51 -3.41
C ASN A 205 13.84 8.86 -3.46
N ILE A 206 14.89 8.99 -4.28
CA ILE A 206 15.59 10.25 -4.51
C ILE A 206 14.66 11.29 -5.14
N ASN A 207 13.92 10.93 -6.19
CA ASN A 207 12.96 11.82 -6.85
C ASN A 207 11.89 12.33 -5.88
N GLN A 208 11.39 11.47 -5.02
CA GLN A 208 10.41 11.82 -4.00
C GLN A 208 11.02 12.75 -2.94
N TYR A 209 12.25 12.50 -2.55
CA TYR A 209 13.00 13.32 -1.59
C TYR A 209 13.30 14.73 -2.15
N GLU A 210 13.76 14.80 -3.40
CA GLU A 210 14.13 16.05 -4.08
C GLU A 210 12.94 16.78 -4.72
N PHE A 211 11.75 16.16 -4.74
CA PHE A 211 10.56 16.67 -5.45
C PHE A 211 10.82 16.95 -6.94
N SER A 212 11.69 16.17 -7.58
CA SER A 212 12.16 16.42 -8.94
C SER A 212 11.09 16.20 -10.03
N GLY A 213 10.01 15.49 -9.74
CA GLY A 213 8.95 15.18 -10.69
C GLY A 213 9.33 14.19 -11.80
N ASN A 214 10.57 13.69 -11.80
CA ASN A 214 11.13 12.84 -12.84
C ASN A 214 10.97 11.33 -12.51
N SER A 215 9.77 10.90 -12.19
CA SER A 215 9.54 9.48 -11.88
C SER A 215 9.98 8.56 -13.03
N ILE A 216 10.91 7.66 -12.74
CA ILE A 216 11.37 6.64 -13.67
C ILE A 216 10.25 5.67 -14.02
N PHE A 217 9.35 5.40 -13.07
CA PHE A 217 8.19 4.54 -13.32
C PHE A 217 7.26 5.12 -14.39
N ASN A 218 7.20 6.45 -14.52
CA ASN A 218 6.39 7.11 -15.54
C ASN A 218 6.87 6.81 -16.96
N SER A 219 8.13 6.50 -17.16
CA SER A 219 8.74 6.21 -18.46
C SER A 219 9.12 4.73 -18.63
N CYS A 220 8.94 3.89 -17.62
CA CYS A 220 9.32 2.49 -17.69
C CYS A 220 8.35 1.70 -18.60
N PRO A 221 8.81 1.14 -19.72
CA PRO A 221 7.94 0.38 -20.63
C PRO A 221 7.57 -1.00 -20.10
N PHE A 222 8.15 -1.43 -18.99
CA PHE A 222 7.96 -2.76 -18.42
C PHE A 222 6.97 -2.78 -17.24
N ILE A 223 6.50 -1.62 -16.78
CA ILE A 223 5.49 -1.57 -15.72
C ILE A 223 4.14 -2.02 -16.28
N TYR A 224 3.53 -2.97 -15.59
CA TYR A 224 2.19 -3.44 -15.92
C TYR A 224 1.13 -2.47 -15.39
N ASP A 225 0.10 -2.25 -16.17
CA ASP A 225 -1.13 -1.62 -15.70
C ASP A 225 -2.09 -2.65 -15.07
N TYR A 226 -3.23 -2.19 -14.56
CA TYR A 226 -4.23 -3.08 -13.98
C TYR A 226 -4.90 -4.02 -14.99
N LYS A 227 -4.90 -3.67 -16.26
CA LYS A 227 -5.62 -4.41 -17.30
C LYS A 227 -4.85 -5.64 -17.79
N ASP A 228 -3.56 -5.45 -18.03
CA ASP A 228 -2.70 -6.40 -18.74
C ASP A 228 -1.60 -6.99 -17.83
N ASN A 229 -1.74 -6.88 -16.50
CA ASN A 229 -0.77 -7.40 -15.57
C ASN A 229 -0.88 -8.94 -15.44
N PRO A 230 0.07 -9.70 -16.00
CA PRO A 230 0.04 -11.17 -15.96
C PRO A 230 0.42 -11.73 -14.59
N GLN A 231 0.88 -10.88 -13.67
CA GLN A 231 1.34 -11.28 -12.33
C GLN A 231 0.24 -11.16 -11.26
N ILE A 232 -0.99 -10.78 -11.64
CA ILE A 232 -2.11 -10.70 -10.70
C ILE A 232 -2.39 -12.09 -10.14
N ILE A 233 -2.24 -12.22 -8.82
CA ILE A 233 -2.55 -13.45 -8.10
C ILE A 233 -4.06 -13.52 -7.88
N GLN A 234 -4.72 -14.49 -8.49
CA GLN A 234 -6.16 -14.64 -8.39
C GLN A 234 -6.61 -15.13 -7.01
N MET A 235 -7.84 -14.81 -6.60
CA MET A 235 -8.42 -15.21 -5.30
C MET A 235 -8.31 -16.71 -5.02
N LYS A 236 -8.51 -17.56 -6.05
CA LYS A 236 -8.34 -19.00 -5.94
C LYS A 236 -6.92 -19.39 -5.58
N GLU A 237 -5.96 -18.76 -6.24
CA GLU A 237 -4.54 -18.99 -6.02
C GLU A 237 -4.09 -18.51 -4.62
N LEU A 238 -4.60 -17.35 -4.15
CA LEU A 238 -4.37 -16.89 -2.79
C LEU A 238 -4.83 -17.93 -1.75
N LYS A 239 -5.99 -18.53 -1.97
CA LYS A 239 -6.55 -19.56 -1.10
C LYS A 239 -5.67 -20.81 -1.05
N GLU A 240 -5.22 -21.26 -2.22
CA GLU A 240 -4.43 -22.49 -2.34
C GLU A 240 -3.01 -22.34 -1.83
N LYS A 241 -2.34 -21.22 -2.15
CA LYS A 241 -0.91 -21.03 -1.88
C LYS A 241 -0.60 -20.35 -0.54
N TYR A 242 -1.43 -19.38 -0.12
CA TYR A 242 -1.10 -18.53 1.03
C TYR A 242 -2.02 -18.75 2.23
N ILE A 243 -3.36 -18.76 2.04
CA ILE A 243 -4.30 -18.96 3.16
C ILE A 243 -4.04 -20.29 3.87
N LYS A 244 -3.78 -21.37 3.12
CA LYS A 244 -3.45 -22.68 3.71
C LYS A 244 -2.17 -22.69 4.55
N LYS A 245 -1.30 -21.71 4.34
CA LYS A 245 -0.06 -21.52 5.10
C LYS A 245 -0.20 -20.53 6.27
N GLY A 246 -1.40 -20.00 6.50
CA GLY A 246 -1.68 -19.06 7.58
C GLY A 246 -1.50 -17.58 7.20
N ILE A 247 -1.20 -17.26 5.93
CA ILE A 247 -1.11 -15.88 5.44
C ILE A 247 -2.49 -15.43 5.02
N THR A 248 -3.01 -14.39 5.66
CA THR A 248 -4.36 -13.88 5.44
C THR A 248 -4.42 -12.42 5.03
N HIS A 249 -3.28 -11.73 4.97
CA HIS A 249 -3.18 -10.33 4.61
C HIS A 249 -2.63 -10.16 3.20
N PHE A 250 -3.32 -9.34 2.41
CA PHE A 250 -3.01 -9.06 1.02
C PHE A 250 -3.10 -7.57 0.75
N ARG A 251 -2.29 -7.05 -0.15
CA ARG A 251 -2.31 -5.64 -0.53
C ARG A 251 -2.43 -5.47 -2.04
N LEU A 252 -2.99 -4.32 -2.42
CA LEU A 252 -2.89 -3.81 -3.76
C LEU A 252 -1.75 -2.79 -3.85
N GLU A 253 -1.02 -2.81 -4.95
CA GLU A 253 -0.10 -1.74 -5.31
C GLU A 253 -0.80 -0.70 -6.17
N GLN A 254 -0.39 0.54 -5.99
CA GLN A 254 -0.74 1.64 -6.87
C GLN A 254 0.01 1.49 -8.19
N CYS A 255 -0.71 1.50 -9.30
CA CYS A 255 -0.10 1.59 -10.62
C CYS A 255 0.24 3.06 -10.94
N PRO A 256 1.51 3.40 -11.13
CA PRO A 256 1.87 4.73 -11.61
C PRO A 256 1.27 4.94 -13.01
N ASN A 257 0.86 6.16 -13.32
CA ASN A 257 0.33 6.58 -14.65
C ASN A 257 -1.00 5.98 -15.10
N VAL A 258 -1.71 5.24 -14.28
CA VAL A 258 -3.01 4.71 -14.65
C VAL A 258 -4.12 5.72 -14.34
N GLN A 259 -5.01 5.90 -15.30
CA GLN A 259 -6.23 6.66 -15.05
C GLN A 259 -6.98 6.04 -13.89
N ILE A 260 -7.45 6.88 -12.98
CA ILE A 260 -8.11 6.43 -11.74
C ILE A 260 -9.33 5.54 -12.02
N ILE A 261 -10.00 5.70 -13.17
CA ILE A 261 -11.10 4.86 -13.61
C ILE A 261 -10.67 3.40 -13.84
N ASN A 262 -9.45 3.17 -14.34
CA ASN A 262 -8.92 1.82 -14.55
C ASN A 262 -8.67 1.11 -13.21
N TYR A 263 -8.34 1.86 -12.17
CA TYR A 263 -8.26 1.33 -10.82
C TYR A 263 -9.62 0.85 -10.32
N PHE A 264 -10.69 1.64 -10.53
CA PHE A 264 -12.06 1.22 -10.18
C PHE A 264 -12.47 -0.05 -10.94
N ILE A 265 -12.25 -0.07 -12.26
CA ILE A 265 -12.54 -1.25 -13.09
C ILE A 265 -11.79 -2.48 -12.57
N PHE A 266 -10.53 -2.31 -12.19
CA PHE A 266 -9.74 -3.39 -11.60
C PHE A 266 -10.35 -3.89 -10.28
N LEU A 267 -10.72 -2.99 -9.35
CA LEU A 267 -11.36 -3.37 -8.09
C LEU A 267 -12.62 -4.19 -8.33
N VAL A 268 -13.49 -3.72 -9.24
CA VAL A 268 -14.73 -4.43 -9.57
C VAL A 268 -14.41 -5.81 -10.16
N ARG A 269 -13.56 -5.89 -11.16
CA ARG A 269 -13.20 -7.19 -11.80
C ARG A 269 -12.53 -8.16 -10.84
N TYR A 270 -11.73 -7.65 -9.92
CA TYR A 270 -10.99 -8.50 -8.99
C TYR A 270 -11.88 -9.03 -7.87
N PHE A 271 -12.71 -8.20 -7.24
CA PHE A 271 -13.47 -8.54 -6.04
C PHE A 271 -14.91 -8.95 -6.30
N VAL A 272 -15.54 -8.44 -7.36
CA VAL A 272 -16.97 -8.63 -7.63
C VAL A 272 -17.19 -9.83 -8.54
N LYS A 273 -18.22 -10.64 -8.24
CA LYS A 273 -18.64 -11.79 -9.06
C LYS A 273 -19.02 -11.32 -10.45
N GLU A 274 -18.75 -12.16 -11.45
CA GLU A 274 -18.92 -11.82 -12.85
C GLU A 274 -20.34 -11.35 -13.19
N GLU A 275 -21.34 -11.99 -12.62
CA GLU A 275 -22.76 -11.65 -12.81
C GLU A 275 -23.16 -10.25 -12.32
N TYR A 276 -22.39 -9.65 -11.40
CA TYR A 276 -22.67 -8.31 -10.83
C TYR A 276 -21.70 -7.23 -11.32
N GLN A 277 -20.68 -7.55 -12.12
CA GLN A 277 -19.65 -6.58 -12.52
C GLN A 277 -20.22 -5.43 -13.33
N THR A 278 -21.09 -5.70 -14.28
CA THR A 278 -21.71 -4.66 -15.13
C THR A 278 -22.52 -3.69 -14.29
N GLU A 279 -23.39 -4.20 -13.43
CA GLU A 279 -24.22 -3.40 -12.54
C GLU A 279 -23.36 -2.54 -11.59
N CYS A 280 -22.32 -3.12 -10.99
CA CYS A 280 -21.39 -2.42 -10.09
C CYS A 280 -20.63 -1.31 -10.82
N LEU A 281 -20.20 -1.53 -12.08
CA LEU A 281 -19.54 -0.52 -12.89
C LEU A 281 -20.47 0.62 -13.25
N GLU A 282 -21.70 0.33 -13.67
CA GLU A 282 -22.70 1.35 -14.02
C GLU A 282 -23.06 2.23 -12.81
N GLN A 283 -23.33 1.62 -11.67
CA GLN A 283 -23.62 2.35 -10.43
C GLN A 283 -22.42 3.20 -9.99
N GLY A 284 -21.21 2.66 -10.02
CA GLY A 284 -20.01 3.41 -9.66
C GLY A 284 -19.75 4.60 -10.59
N LEU A 285 -19.93 4.43 -11.90
CA LEU A 285 -19.80 5.53 -12.86
C LEU A 285 -20.84 6.64 -12.63
N LEU A 286 -22.08 6.27 -12.34
CA LEU A 286 -23.12 7.25 -11.97
C LEU A 286 -22.73 8.01 -10.71
N MET A 287 -22.22 7.36 -9.67
CA MET A 287 -21.76 8.02 -8.44
C MET A 287 -20.55 8.94 -8.68
N MET A 288 -19.66 8.61 -9.63
CA MET A 288 -18.55 9.48 -10.01
C MET A 288 -18.97 10.76 -10.72
N THR A 289 -20.07 10.72 -11.45
CA THR A 289 -20.57 11.84 -12.27
C THR A 289 -21.61 12.71 -11.57
N SER A 290 -22.13 12.27 -10.41
CA SER A 290 -23.24 12.95 -9.69
C SER A 290 -22.77 14.14 -8.82
N GLU A 291 -21.51 14.49 -8.80
CA GLU A 291 -20.89 15.66 -8.15
C GLU A 291 -20.29 16.61 -9.19
#